data_ac543692060f018d9ef5c0799fd12682
#
_entry.id   ac543692060f018d9ef5c0799fd12682
#
_cell.length_a   1.000
_cell.length_b   1.000
_cell.length_c   1.000
_cell.angle_alpha   90.00
_cell.angle_beta   90.00
_cell.angle_gamma   90.00
#
_symmetry.space_group_name_H-M   'P 1'
#
loop_
_entity.id
_entity.type
_entity.pdbx_description
1 polymer ?
#
loop_
_entity_poly.entity_id
_entity_poly.type
_entity_poly.pdbx_seq_one_letter_code
_entity_poly.pdbx_strand_id
1 'polypeptide(L)'
;MSEKMLKFVNIGQQNPPKRDTDNRKEDFNEIYKEFIHGKAQEQSSRCSQCGVPFCQVHCPLSNNIPDWLKLTAEGRLEEAYNLAQSTNNMPEVCGRICPQDRLCEGNCVIEQSGHGTVTIGSVEKFITDNAWANGWVKPIKIEKELNQSIGIIGSGPAGLACAEQLRKKGYKITVYDRYDRAGGLLIYGIPNFKLEKEVVERRIKLLKDGGINFKLNFEVGKDATLDELKKEHDAILIATGVYKPREIDIKGSDLGNIFPAMEFLTTSNKKGLGDKVENFENGTLNAKDKNVVVIGGGDTAMDCVRTAVRQKAKSVKCLYRRDKENMPGSAREVANAEEEGVE
;
A
#
# COMPACT_ATOMS: atom_id res chain seq x y z
N MET A 1 -26.57 -28.60 -2.86
CA MET A 1 -25.74 -27.43 -2.54
C MET A 1 -24.61 -27.38 -3.56
N SER A 2 -24.57 -26.37 -4.42
CA SER A 2 -23.48 -26.27 -5.38
C SER A 2 -22.21 -26.04 -4.58
N GLU A 3 -21.22 -26.89 -4.76
CA GLU A 3 -19.87 -26.63 -4.27
C GLU A 3 -19.40 -25.31 -4.86
N LYS A 4 -19.29 -24.30 -4.02
CA LYS A 4 -18.88 -22.94 -4.46
C LYS A 4 -17.37 -22.76 -4.51
N MET A 5 -16.60 -23.78 -4.14
CA MET A 5 -15.13 -23.75 -4.09
C MET A 5 -14.51 -24.78 -5.07
N LEU A 6 -13.19 -24.86 -5.15
CA LEU A 6 -12.43 -25.79 -5.98
C LEU A 6 -12.67 -25.64 -7.50
N LYS A 7 -13.05 -24.43 -7.96
CA LYS A 7 -13.38 -24.18 -9.36
C LYS A 7 -12.16 -23.92 -10.24
N PHE A 8 -10.95 -23.93 -9.70
CA PHE A 8 -9.71 -23.55 -10.42
C PHE A 8 -9.44 -24.44 -11.66
N VAL A 9 -9.94 -25.66 -11.70
CA VAL A 9 -9.80 -26.55 -12.87
C VAL A 9 -10.64 -26.06 -14.06
N ASN A 10 -11.82 -25.49 -13.78
CA ASN A 10 -12.76 -25.07 -14.80
C ASN A 10 -12.80 -23.55 -15.03
N ILE A 11 -12.24 -22.77 -14.11
CA ILE A 11 -12.23 -21.31 -14.17
C ILE A 11 -10.79 -20.85 -14.13
N GLY A 12 -10.33 -20.21 -15.21
CA GLY A 12 -9.00 -19.62 -15.29
C GLY A 12 -8.84 -18.39 -14.37
N GLN A 13 -7.60 -18.07 -14.02
CA GLN A 13 -7.28 -16.85 -13.31
C GLN A 13 -7.63 -15.62 -14.15
N GLN A 14 -8.29 -14.65 -13.53
CA GLN A 14 -8.59 -13.36 -14.14
C GLN A 14 -8.33 -12.23 -13.14
N ASN A 15 -7.57 -11.25 -13.57
CA ASN A 15 -7.38 -10.00 -12.86
C ASN A 15 -8.44 -8.98 -13.25
N PRO A 16 -8.69 -7.95 -12.43
CA PRO A 16 -9.46 -6.79 -12.87
C PRO A 16 -8.86 -6.21 -14.15
N PRO A 17 -9.70 -5.77 -15.09
CA PRO A 17 -9.20 -5.15 -16.31
C PRO A 17 -8.38 -3.91 -15.98
N LYS A 18 -7.29 -3.69 -16.70
CA LYS A 18 -6.54 -2.44 -16.63
C LYS A 18 -7.24 -1.37 -17.49
N ARG A 19 -7.07 -0.12 -17.10
CA ARG A 19 -7.39 1.02 -17.97
C ARG A 19 -6.47 0.96 -19.20
N ASP A 20 -6.95 1.48 -20.30
CA ASP A 20 -6.16 1.60 -21.52
C ASP A 20 -4.83 2.32 -21.24
N THR A 21 -3.74 1.81 -21.85
CA THR A 21 -2.39 2.27 -21.58
C THR A 21 -2.20 3.75 -21.90
N ASP A 22 -2.76 4.22 -23.00
CA ASP A 22 -2.61 5.62 -23.40
C ASP A 22 -3.35 6.56 -22.44
N ASN A 23 -4.53 6.15 -21.98
CA ASN A 23 -5.31 6.92 -21.02
C ASN A 23 -4.65 6.92 -19.62
N ARG A 24 -4.14 5.78 -19.15
CA ARG A 24 -3.57 5.68 -17.79
C ARG A 24 -2.23 6.38 -17.63
N LYS A 25 -1.53 6.70 -18.71
CA LYS A 25 -0.31 7.53 -18.73
C LYS A 25 -0.58 9.02 -18.62
N GLU A 26 -1.84 9.44 -18.81
CA GLU A 26 -2.22 10.86 -18.82
C GLU A 26 -2.55 11.40 -17.43
N ASP A 27 -2.85 10.50 -16.48
CA ASP A 27 -3.28 10.87 -15.14
C ASP A 27 -2.63 10.00 -14.06
N PHE A 28 -2.93 10.33 -12.79
CA PHE A 28 -2.48 9.59 -11.62
C PHE A 28 -3.58 8.76 -10.96
N ASN A 29 -4.70 8.50 -11.64
CA ASN A 29 -5.76 7.66 -11.11
C ASN A 29 -5.36 6.19 -11.12
N GLU A 30 -6.02 5.36 -10.30
CA GLU A 30 -5.76 3.93 -10.22
C GLU A 30 -5.84 3.28 -11.60
N ILE A 31 -4.90 2.39 -11.90
CA ILE A 31 -4.79 1.76 -13.22
C ILE A 31 -5.73 0.56 -13.41
N TYR A 32 -6.15 -0.09 -12.32
CA TYR A 32 -7.08 -1.21 -12.37
C TYR A 32 -8.52 -0.74 -12.20
N LYS A 33 -9.39 -1.28 -13.05
CA LYS A 33 -10.85 -1.14 -12.89
C LYS A 33 -11.32 -2.02 -11.71
N GLU A 34 -12.51 -1.78 -11.26
CA GLU A 34 -13.11 -2.59 -10.20
C GLU A 34 -13.46 -4.00 -10.69
N PHE A 35 -13.40 -4.98 -9.81
CA PHE A 35 -14.08 -6.24 -10.02
C PHE A 35 -15.59 -6.02 -9.94
N ILE A 36 -16.32 -6.50 -10.94
CA ILE A 36 -17.76 -6.64 -10.80
C ILE A 36 -18.07 -7.76 -9.81
N HIS A 37 -19.17 -7.64 -9.07
CA HIS A 37 -19.53 -8.53 -7.96
C HIS A 37 -19.45 -10.03 -8.32
N GLY A 38 -20.08 -10.45 -9.42
CA GLY A 38 -20.07 -11.85 -9.85
C GLY A 38 -18.67 -12.37 -10.19
N LYS A 39 -17.78 -11.50 -10.70
CA LYS A 39 -16.40 -11.87 -11.04
C LYS A 39 -15.54 -12.08 -9.79
N ALA A 40 -15.72 -11.26 -8.76
CA ALA A 40 -15.02 -11.46 -7.49
C ALA A 40 -15.43 -12.78 -6.82
N GLN A 41 -16.72 -13.13 -6.84
CA GLN A 41 -17.22 -14.43 -6.35
C GLN A 41 -16.62 -15.59 -7.16
N GLU A 42 -16.63 -15.50 -8.50
CA GLU A 42 -16.06 -16.51 -9.40
C GLU A 42 -14.59 -16.74 -9.11
N GLN A 43 -13.78 -15.67 -9.03
CA GLN A 43 -12.34 -15.78 -8.76
C GLN A 43 -12.06 -16.31 -7.35
N SER A 44 -12.85 -15.93 -6.36
CA SER A 44 -12.77 -16.49 -5.00
C SER A 44 -13.04 -17.99 -4.97
N SER A 45 -13.99 -18.47 -5.79
CA SER A 45 -14.37 -19.88 -5.86
C SER A 45 -13.27 -20.79 -6.39
N ARG A 46 -12.21 -20.23 -6.98
CA ARG A 46 -11.04 -20.98 -7.42
C ARG A 46 -10.23 -21.54 -6.26
N CYS A 47 -10.33 -20.97 -5.06
CA CYS A 47 -9.58 -21.42 -3.89
C CYS A 47 -9.81 -22.90 -3.58
N SER A 48 -8.74 -23.65 -3.37
CA SER A 48 -8.77 -25.10 -3.06
C SER A 48 -9.05 -25.40 -1.59
N GLN A 49 -9.18 -24.39 -0.73
CA GLN A 49 -9.42 -24.56 0.72
C GLN A 49 -8.41 -25.51 1.37
N CYS A 50 -7.13 -25.24 1.19
CA CYS A 50 -6.04 -26.11 1.64
C CYS A 50 -6.05 -26.32 3.16
N GLY A 51 -5.80 -27.55 3.61
CA GLY A 51 -5.60 -27.86 5.03
C GLY A 51 -4.37 -27.19 5.63
N VAL A 52 -3.33 -26.94 4.80
CA VAL A 52 -2.19 -26.08 5.12
C VAL A 52 -2.17 -24.93 4.11
N PRO A 53 -2.72 -23.77 4.45
CA PRO A 53 -2.87 -22.64 3.52
C PRO A 53 -1.55 -21.87 3.38
N PHE A 54 -0.72 -22.20 2.40
CA PHE A 54 0.55 -21.51 2.14
C PHE A 54 0.38 -20.01 1.91
N CYS A 55 -0.72 -19.58 1.30
CA CYS A 55 -1.05 -18.15 1.17
C CYS A 55 -1.14 -17.43 2.52
N GLN A 56 -1.72 -18.07 3.55
CA GLN A 56 -1.78 -17.55 4.92
C GLN A 56 -0.41 -17.60 5.60
N VAL A 57 0.32 -18.73 5.43
CA VAL A 57 1.67 -18.91 6.03
C VAL A 57 2.66 -17.85 5.51
N HIS A 58 2.58 -17.51 4.23
CA HIS A 58 3.46 -16.50 3.62
C HIS A 58 2.90 -15.06 3.72
N CYS A 59 1.74 -14.87 4.29
CA CYS A 59 1.25 -13.54 4.66
C CYS A 59 1.91 -13.10 5.97
N PRO A 60 2.64 -11.96 6.01
CA PRO A 60 3.27 -11.47 7.24
C PRO A 60 2.29 -11.25 8.40
N LEU A 61 1.00 -11.06 8.09
CA LEU A 61 -0.07 -10.90 9.07
C LEU A 61 -0.81 -12.21 9.38
N SER A 62 -0.42 -13.32 8.75
CA SER A 62 -1.12 -14.62 8.87
C SER A 62 -2.63 -14.50 8.62
N ASN A 63 -3.03 -13.69 7.64
CA ASN A 63 -4.43 -13.37 7.37
C ASN A 63 -5.20 -14.63 6.93
N ASN A 64 -6.44 -14.77 7.39
CA ASN A 64 -7.33 -15.91 7.16
C ASN A 64 -7.85 -15.97 5.71
N ILE A 65 -6.94 -16.00 4.74
CA ILE A 65 -7.19 -15.86 3.30
C ILE A 65 -8.19 -16.91 2.78
N PRO A 66 -8.04 -18.21 3.01
CA PRO A 66 -8.98 -19.21 2.49
C PRO A 66 -10.41 -18.97 2.97
N ASP A 67 -10.57 -18.57 4.22
CA ASP A 67 -11.89 -18.44 4.84
C ASP A 67 -12.64 -17.22 4.30
N TRP A 68 -12.00 -16.05 4.19
CA TRP A 68 -12.68 -14.90 3.58
C TRP A 68 -12.86 -15.05 2.05
N LEU A 69 -12.01 -15.83 1.35
CA LEU A 69 -12.28 -16.22 -0.04
C LEU A 69 -13.56 -17.07 -0.15
N LYS A 70 -13.74 -18.03 0.76
CA LYS A 70 -14.96 -18.83 0.81
C LYS A 70 -16.19 -17.96 1.07
N LEU A 71 -16.14 -17.10 2.07
CA LEU A 71 -17.23 -16.16 2.36
C LEU A 71 -17.56 -15.27 1.18
N THR A 72 -16.54 -14.80 0.46
CA THR A 72 -16.74 -14.01 -0.76
C THR A 72 -17.41 -14.82 -1.86
N ALA A 73 -16.98 -16.06 -2.10
CA ALA A 73 -17.60 -16.95 -3.10
C ALA A 73 -19.07 -17.26 -2.75
N GLU A 74 -19.40 -17.27 -1.46
CA GLU A 74 -20.75 -17.46 -0.95
C GLU A 74 -21.61 -16.17 -1.01
N GLY A 75 -21.02 -15.02 -1.29
CA GLY A 75 -21.70 -13.72 -1.29
C GLY A 75 -21.85 -13.08 0.09
N ARG A 76 -21.17 -13.59 1.10
CA ARG A 76 -21.20 -13.13 2.51
C ARG A 76 -20.12 -12.08 2.73
N LEU A 77 -20.24 -10.93 2.05
CA LEU A 77 -19.17 -9.94 1.96
C LEU A 77 -18.87 -9.22 3.29
N GLU A 78 -19.89 -8.94 4.10
CA GLU A 78 -19.68 -8.30 5.41
C GLU A 78 -18.90 -9.23 6.35
N GLU A 79 -19.21 -10.51 6.34
CA GLU A 79 -18.48 -11.51 7.12
C GLU A 79 -17.05 -11.70 6.59
N ALA A 80 -16.87 -11.69 5.27
CA ALA A 80 -15.54 -11.73 4.64
C ALA A 80 -14.70 -10.55 5.06
N TYR A 81 -15.26 -9.34 5.08
CA TYR A 81 -14.59 -8.14 5.56
C TYR A 81 -14.21 -8.25 7.04
N ASN A 82 -15.12 -8.62 7.90
CA ASN A 82 -14.86 -8.76 9.33
C ASN A 82 -13.74 -9.76 9.61
N LEU A 83 -13.69 -10.86 8.85
CA LEU A 83 -12.65 -11.87 8.98
C LEU A 83 -11.29 -11.35 8.43
N ALA A 84 -11.26 -10.68 7.27
CA ALA A 84 -10.06 -10.08 6.73
C ALA A 84 -9.46 -9.03 7.69
N GLN A 85 -10.32 -8.20 8.30
CA GLN A 85 -9.91 -7.17 9.25
C GLN A 85 -9.46 -7.73 10.60
N SER A 86 -9.82 -8.96 10.96
CA SER A 86 -9.49 -9.54 12.27
C SER A 86 -7.98 -9.62 12.54
N THR A 87 -7.17 -9.81 11.49
CA THR A 87 -5.71 -9.86 11.56
C THR A 87 -5.03 -8.74 10.78
N ASN A 88 -5.76 -7.97 9.96
CA ASN A 88 -5.22 -6.91 9.11
C ASN A 88 -5.90 -5.57 9.38
N ASN A 89 -5.15 -4.61 9.90
CA ASN A 89 -5.67 -3.26 10.19
C ASN A 89 -6.01 -2.44 8.93
N MET A 90 -5.37 -2.75 7.80
CA MET A 90 -5.50 -1.98 6.55
C MET A 90 -5.63 -2.89 5.33
N PRO A 91 -6.67 -3.74 5.25
CA PRO A 91 -6.81 -4.69 4.14
C PRO A 91 -6.97 -3.97 2.79
N GLU A 92 -7.54 -2.76 2.76
CA GLU A 92 -7.63 -1.93 1.56
C GLU A 92 -6.26 -1.52 0.99
N VAL A 93 -5.25 -1.40 1.86
CA VAL A 93 -3.86 -1.11 1.46
C VAL A 93 -3.19 -2.39 0.98
N CYS A 94 -3.32 -3.48 1.73
CA CYS A 94 -2.72 -4.77 1.36
C CYS A 94 -3.24 -5.28 0.01
N GLY A 95 -4.54 -5.19 -0.24
CA GLY A 95 -5.14 -5.60 -1.51
C GLY A 95 -4.64 -4.81 -2.72
N ARG A 96 -4.09 -3.59 -2.52
CA ARG A 96 -3.59 -2.73 -3.59
C ARG A 96 -2.09 -2.84 -3.81
N ILE A 97 -1.28 -2.84 -2.74
CA ILE A 97 0.16 -2.57 -2.84
C ILE A 97 1.08 -3.69 -2.34
N CYS A 98 0.56 -4.72 -1.66
CA CYS A 98 1.41 -5.86 -1.30
C CYS A 98 2.02 -6.49 -2.55
N PRO A 99 3.28 -6.96 -2.51
CA PRO A 99 3.87 -7.77 -3.56
C PRO A 99 3.29 -9.20 -3.48
N GLN A 100 2.01 -9.36 -3.87
CA GLN A 100 1.28 -10.62 -3.70
C GLN A 100 1.95 -11.78 -4.44
N ASP A 101 2.59 -11.51 -5.58
CA ASP A 101 3.37 -12.47 -6.37
C ASP A 101 4.55 -13.08 -5.62
N ARG A 102 5.01 -12.44 -4.53
CA ARG A 102 6.07 -12.94 -3.64
C ARG A 102 5.56 -13.42 -2.30
N LEU A 103 4.32 -13.14 -1.99
CA LEU A 103 3.68 -13.46 -0.72
C LEU A 103 2.56 -14.48 -0.94
N CYS A 104 1.31 -14.08 -0.72
CA CYS A 104 0.15 -14.97 -0.73
C CYS A 104 -0.11 -15.62 -2.09
N GLU A 105 -0.09 -14.84 -3.18
CA GLU A 105 -0.39 -15.35 -4.52
C GLU A 105 0.73 -16.24 -5.04
N GLY A 106 1.99 -15.82 -4.95
CA GLY A 106 3.14 -16.60 -5.42
C GLY A 106 3.37 -17.90 -4.64
N ASN A 107 2.79 -18.03 -3.45
CA ASN A 107 2.85 -19.26 -2.66
C ASN A 107 1.51 -20.02 -2.65
N CYS A 108 0.60 -19.68 -3.53
CA CYS A 108 -0.65 -20.41 -3.67
C CYS A 108 -0.41 -21.81 -4.25
N VAL A 109 -1.01 -22.84 -3.63
CA VAL A 109 -0.87 -24.24 -4.10
C VAL A 109 -1.35 -24.40 -5.54
N ILE A 110 -2.38 -23.65 -5.94
CA ILE A 110 -2.93 -23.70 -7.29
C ILE A 110 -1.92 -23.14 -8.31
N GLU A 111 -1.16 -22.10 -7.94
CA GLU A 111 -0.05 -21.59 -8.76
C GLU A 111 0.99 -22.67 -9.01
N GLN A 112 1.42 -23.36 -7.95
CA GLN A 112 2.40 -24.43 -8.04
C GLN A 112 1.92 -25.63 -8.88
N SER A 113 0.60 -25.82 -8.99
CA SER A 113 -0.01 -26.86 -9.84
C SER A 113 -0.18 -26.44 -11.31
N GLY A 114 0.24 -25.25 -11.69
CA GLY A 114 0.18 -24.74 -13.06
C GLY A 114 -1.19 -24.21 -13.50
N HIS A 115 -2.14 -24.00 -12.59
CA HIS A 115 -3.47 -23.48 -12.92
C HIS A 115 -3.63 -21.98 -12.73
N GLY A 116 -2.54 -21.28 -12.40
CA GLY A 116 -2.57 -19.86 -12.01
C GLY A 116 -3.17 -19.66 -10.62
N THR A 117 -2.67 -18.68 -9.90
CA THR A 117 -3.09 -18.40 -8.51
C THR A 117 -4.53 -17.92 -8.40
N VAL A 118 -5.09 -17.87 -7.19
CA VAL A 118 -6.27 -17.05 -6.89
C VAL A 118 -5.84 -15.57 -6.89
N THR A 119 -6.64 -14.69 -7.45
CA THR A 119 -6.42 -13.23 -7.45
C THR A 119 -6.71 -12.64 -6.06
N ILE A 120 -5.87 -13.01 -5.07
CA ILE A 120 -6.11 -12.75 -3.65
C ILE A 120 -6.17 -11.26 -3.36
N GLY A 121 -5.17 -10.50 -3.82
CA GLY A 121 -5.10 -9.05 -3.58
C GLY A 121 -6.28 -8.30 -4.18
N SER A 122 -6.69 -8.63 -5.41
CA SER A 122 -7.83 -7.97 -6.05
C SER A 122 -9.16 -8.31 -5.37
N VAL A 123 -9.31 -9.51 -4.83
CA VAL A 123 -10.49 -9.89 -4.03
C VAL A 123 -10.47 -9.18 -2.68
N GLU A 124 -9.32 -9.07 -2.00
CA GLU A 124 -9.19 -8.31 -0.75
C GLU A 124 -9.57 -6.84 -0.96
N LYS A 125 -9.07 -6.21 -2.04
CA LYS A 125 -9.48 -4.87 -2.44
C LYS A 125 -11.00 -4.78 -2.62
N PHE A 126 -11.59 -5.71 -3.39
CA PHE A 126 -13.03 -5.74 -3.64
C PHE A 126 -13.85 -5.84 -2.34
N ILE A 127 -13.50 -6.75 -1.43
CA ILE A 127 -14.16 -6.91 -0.13
C ILE A 127 -14.14 -5.60 0.64
N THR A 128 -12.98 -4.96 0.72
CA THR A 128 -12.78 -3.77 1.54
C THR A 128 -13.43 -2.53 0.94
N ASP A 129 -13.38 -2.35 -0.38
CA ASP A 129 -14.07 -1.22 -1.03
C ASP A 129 -15.59 -1.34 -0.89
N ASN A 130 -16.15 -2.56 -1.00
CA ASN A 130 -17.55 -2.81 -0.70
C ASN A 130 -17.88 -2.52 0.78
N ALA A 131 -17.01 -2.88 1.71
CA ALA A 131 -17.21 -2.61 3.13
C ALA A 131 -17.28 -1.10 3.42
N TRP A 132 -16.44 -0.30 2.80
CA TRP A 132 -16.50 1.15 2.89
C TRP A 132 -17.78 1.72 2.26
N ALA A 133 -18.12 1.27 1.04
CA ALA A 133 -19.31 1.73 0.32
C ALA A 133 -20.62 1.43 1.07
N ASN A 134 -20.70 0.27 1.73
CA ASN A 134 -21.87 -0.14 2.50
C ASN A 134 -21.85 0.37 3.96
N GLY A 135 -20.81 1.11 4.35
CA GLY A 135 -20.70 1.67 5.70
C GLY A 135 -20.51 0.60 6.80
N TRP A 136 -19.95 -0.58 6.48
CA TRP A 136 -19.62 -1.60 7.48
C TRP A 136 -18.36 -1.24 8.27
N VAL A 137 -17.46 -0.45 7.66
CA VAL A 137 -16.25 0.05 8.33
C VAL A 137 -16.65 1.10 9.35
N LYS A 138 -16.47 0.81 10.64
CA LYS A 138 -16.88 1.67 11.75
C LYS A 138 -15.67 2.16 12.55
N PRO A 139 -15.74 3.38 13.12
CA PRO A 139 -14.74 3.83 14.08
C PRO A 139 -14.65 2.90 15.28
N ILE A 140 -13.46 2.87 15.88
CA ILE A 140 -13.20 2.08 17.09
C ILE A 140 -14.18 2.50 18.18
N LYS A 141 -14.86 1.52 18.76
CA LYS A 141 -15.64 1.67 19.98
C LYS A 141 -14.92 0.94 21.11
N ILE A 142 -14.65 1.64 22.18
CA ILE A 142 -14.04 1.07 23.37
C ILE A 142 -15.11 0.88 24.45
N GLU A 143 -15.03 -0.22 25.18
CA GLU A 143 -15.92 -0.48 26.30
C GLU A 143 -15.50 0.33 27.53
N LYS A 144 -14.20 0.43 27.77
CA LYS A 144 -13.62 1.16 28.89
C LYS A 144 -12.32 1.84 28.48
N GLU A 145 -12.24 3.15 28.73
CA GLU A 145 -10.97 3.86 28.57
C GLU A 145 -10.05 3.61 29.76
N LEU A 146 -8.80 3.28 29.45
CA LEU A 146 -7.74 3.09 30.43
C LEU A 146 -7.10 4.45 30.78
N ASN A 147 -6.46 4.53 31.95
CA ASN A 147 -5.75 5.74 32.34
C ASN A 147 -4.41 5.89 31.62
N GLN A 148 -3.81 4.77 31.22
CA GLN A 148 -2.50 4.74 30.58
C GLN A 148 -2.55 5.38 29.19
N SER A 149 -1.49 6.11 28.90
CA SER A 149 -1.30 6.80 27.64
C SER A 149 -0.06 6.27 26.90
N ILE A 150 -0.14 6.20 25.58
CA ILE A 150 0.94 5.69 24.72
C ILE A 150 1.22 6.72 23.64
N GLY A 151 2.48 7.13 23.55
CA GLY A 151 3.00 7.97 22.47
C GLY A 151 3.55 7.10 21.34
N ILE A 152 3.19 7.41 20.10
CA ILE A 152 3.69 6.72 18.92
C ILE A 152 4.38 7.74 18.03
N ILE A 153 5.66 7.54 17.75
CA ILE A 153 6.47 8.42 16.90
C ILE A 153 6.51 7.85 15.49
N GLY A 154 5.80 8.50 14.58
CA GLY A 154 5.61 8.10 13.19
C GLY A 154 4.20 7.60 12.90
N SER A 155 3.55 8.20 11.92
CA SER A 155 2.20 7.90 11.46
C SER A 155 2.16 7.01 10.20
N GLY A 156 3.25 6.31 9.90
CA GLY A 156 3.29 5.30 8.84
C GLY A 156 2.50 4.03 9.19
N PRO A 157 2.45 3.03 8.30
CA PRO A 157 1.65 1.81 8.49
C PRO A 157 1.86 1.13 9.85
N ALA A 158 3.11 1.03 10.31
CA ALA A 158 3.46 0.40 11.58
C ALA A 158 2.86 1.18 12.78
N GLY A 159 3.02 2.51 12.78
CA GLY A 159 2.47 3.36 13.83
C GLY A 159 0.95 3.35 13.85
N LEU A 160 0.31 3.40 12.67
CA LEU A 160 -1.14 3.36 12.54
C LEU A 160 -1.74 2.03 13.00
N ALA A 161 -1.12 0.91 12.62
CA ALA A 161 -1.58 -0.42 13.05
C ALA A 161 -1.46 -0.58 14.57
N CYS A 162 -0.35 -0.16 15.15
CA CYS A 162 -0.16 -0.17 16.60
C CYS A 162 -1.18 0.75 17.30
N ALA A 163 -1.36 1.96 16.80
CA ALA A 163 -2.34 2.92 17.33
C ALA A 163 -3.76 2.32 17.38
N GLU A 164 -4.20 1.69 16.29
CA GLU A 164 -5.50 1.05 16.21
C GLU A 164 -5.65 -0.09 17.22
N GLN A 165 -4.66 -1.01 17.28
CA GLN A 165 -4.72 -2.17 18.16
C GLN A 165 -4.71 -1.77 19.65
N LEU A 166 -3.90 -0.80 20.02
CA LEU A 166 -3.85 -0.31 21.38
C LEU A 166 -5.10 0.50 21.76
N ARG A 167 -5.64 1.29 20.81
CA ARG A 167 -6.89 2.01 21.04
C ARG A 167 -8.06 1.06 21.25
N LYS A 168 -8.17 -0.02 20.49
CA LYS A 168 -9.17 -1.10 20.71
C LYS A 168 -9.10 -1.70 22.12
N LYS A 169 -7.94 -1.71 22.73
CA LYS A 169 -7.74 -2.16 24.13
C LYS A 169 -8.05 -1.09 25.17
N GLY A 170 -8.41 0.13 24.76
CA GLY A 170 -8.82 1.21 25.64
C GLY A 170 -7.72 2.20 26.00
N TYR A 171 -6.48 2.05 25.52
CA TYR A 171 -5.40 3.00 25.81
C TYR A 171 -5.64 4.37 25.16
N LYS A 172 -5.17 5.43 25.82
CA LYS A 172 -5.10 6.78 25.24
C LYS A 172 -3.92 6.85 24.29
N ILE A 173 -4.17 7.18 23.02
CA ILE A 173 -3.12 7.14 21.98
C ILE A 173 -2.88 8.52 21.43
N THR A 174 -1.62 8.93 21.37
CA THR A 174 -1.16 10.09 20.62
C THR A 174 -0.09 9.69 19.63
N VAL A 175 -0.33 10.00 18.36
CA VAL A 175 0.60 9.75 17.24
C VAL A 175 1.26 11.07 16.86
N TYR A 176 2.59 11.11 16.87
CA TYR A 176 3.42 12.26 16.50
C TYR A 176 4.01 12.04 15.12
N ASP A 177 3.90 13.02 14.23
CA ASP A 177 4.55 12.96 12.93
C ASP A 177 5.07 14.33 12.51
N ARG A 178 6.26 14.35 11.91
CA ARG A 178 6.90 15.58 11.42
C ARG A 178 6.20 16.17 10.18
N TYR A 179 5.42 15.39 9.48
CA TYR A 179 4.68 15.81 8.31
C TYR A 179 3.31 16.38 8.68
N ASP A 180 2.76 17.16 7.75
CA ASP A 180 1.43 17.80 7.86
C ASP A 180 0.26 16.83 7.67
N ARG A 181 0.53 15.63 7.10
CA ARG A 181 -0.45 14.56 6.90
C ARG A 181 0.05 13.25 7.47
N ALA A 182 -0.86 12.51 8.12
CA ALA A 182 -0.60 11.16 8.57
C ALA A 182 -0.65 10.16 7.41
N GLY A 183 0.06 9.04 7.55
CA GLY A 183 0.12 7.96 6.57
C GLY A 183 1.54 7.57 6.16
N GLY A 184 2.54 8.40 6.49
CA GLY A 184 3.92 8.13 6.15
C GLY A 184 4.11 7.92 4.64
N LEU A 185 4.73 6.79 4.25
CA LEU A 185 4.94 6.48 2.83
C LEU A 185 3.65 6.14 2.08
N LEU A 186 2.55 5.80 2.74
CA LEU A 186 1.25 5.61 2.08
C LEU A 186 0.75 6.90 1.44
N ILE A 187 1.00 8.04 2.10
CA ILE A 187 0.57 9.35 1.60
C ILE A 187 1.63 10.02 0.72
N TYR A 188 2.91 9.94 1.10
CA TYR A 188 3.98 10.68 0.44
C TYR A 188 4.94 9.84 -0.42
N GLY A 189 4.99 8.52 -0.24
CA GLY A 189 5.89 7.64 -0.98
C GLY A 189 5.24 6.99 -2.18
N ILE A 190 4.14 6.28 -1.95
CA ILE A 190 3.47 5.48 -2.99
C ILE A 190 2.69 6.42 -3.93
N PRO A 191 2.84 6.30 -5.25
CA PRO A 191 2.09 7.12 -6.20
C PRO A 191 0.57 6.86 -6.16
N ASN A 192 -0.22 7.89 -6.49
CA ASN A 192 -1.68 7.81 -6.46
C ASN A 192 -2.24 6.72 -7.37
N PHE A 193 -1.62 6.45 -8.51
CA PHE A 193 -2.05 5.41 -9.46
C PHE A 193 -1.91 3.96 -8.91
N LYS A 194 -1.24 3.77 -7.78
CA LYS A 194 -1.16 2.49 -7.03
C LYS A 194 -1.99 2.50 -5.76
N LEU A 195 -2.05 3.64 -5.09
CA LEU A 195 -2.80 3.83 -3.85
C LEU A 195 -3.36 5.25 -3.84
N GLU A 196 -4.63 5.39 -4.15
CA GLU A 196 -5.33 6.66 -4.13
C GLU A 196 -5.31 7.25 -2.73
N LYS A 197 -4.99 8.54 -2.63
CA LYS A 197 -4.79 9.21 -1.34
C LYS A 197 -6.05 9.23 -0.49
N GLU A 198 -7.21 9.27 -1.12
CA GLU A 198 -8.51 9.17 -0.46
C GLU A 198 -8.67 7.87 0.35
N VAL A 199 -8.07 6.75 -0.12
CA VAL A 199 -8.07 5.47 0.61
C VAL A 199 -7.29 5.60 1.92
N VAL A 200 -6.17 6.33 1.91
CA VAL A 200 -5.37 6.58 3.11
C VAL A 200 -6.08 7.58 4.03
N GLU A 201 -6.59 8.68 3.48
CA GLU A 201 -7.25 9.74 4.24
C GLU A 201 -8.51 9.25 4.94
N ARG A 202 -9.36 8.44 4.28
CA ARG A 202 -10.55 7.85 4.91
C ARG A 202 -10.17 6.94 6.10
N ARG A 203 -9.05 6.20 6.02
CA ARG A 203 -8.54 5.39 7.13
C ARG A 203 -8.04 6.26 8.28
N ILE A 204 -7.28 7.31 8.00
CA ILE A 204 -6.82 8.26 9.02
C ILE A 204 -8.01 8.93 9.72
N LYS A 205 -9.02 9.35 8.95
CA LYS A 205 -10.24 9.90 9.52
C LYS A 205 -10.94 8.91 10.46
N LEU A 206 -11.07 7.64 10.05
CA LEU A 206 -11.67 6.58 10.86
C LEU A 206 -10.93 6.42 12.20
N LEU A 207 -9.59 6.45 12.18
CA LEU A 207 -8.78 6.34 13.39
C LEU A 207 -8.95 7.55 14.31
N LYS A 208 -9.03 8.76 13.75
CA LYS A 208 -9.35 9.99 14.50
C LYS A 208 -10.74 9.91 15.14
N ASP A 209 -11.74 9.49 14.37
CA ASP A 209 -13.11 9.31 14.86
C ASP A 209 -13.18 8.22 15.96
N GLY A 210 -12.24 7.27 15.97
CA GLY A 210 -12.03 6.25 17.03
C GLY A 210 -11.29 6.77 18.27
N GLY A 211 -10.96 8.06 18.33
CA GLY A 211 -10.34 8.69 19.49
C GLY A 211 -8.81 8.58 19.54
N ILE A 212 -8.14 8.37 18.40
CA ILE A 212 -6.68 8.50 18.32
C ILE A 212 -6.34 9.97 18.03
N ASN A 213 -5.47 10.54 18.87
CA ASN A 213 -4.99 11.90 18.71
C ASN A 213 -3.77 11.92 17.77
N PHE A 214 -3.75 12.87 16.82
CA PHE A 214 -2.62 13.07 15.89
C PHE A 214 -2.02 14.46 16.11
N LYS A 215 -0.75 14.51 16.48
CA LYS A 215 0.08 15.72 16.51
C LYS A 215 0.98 15.72 15.28
N LEU A 216 0.50 16.38 14.23
CA LEU A 216 1.21 16.54 12.95
C LEU A 216 2.05 17.82 12.97
N ASN A 217 2.99 17.97 12.01
CA ASN A 217 4.00 19.03 12.00
C ASN A 217 4.80 19.07 13.31
N PHE A 218 5.06 17.89 13.89
CA PHE A 218 5.74 17.75 15.18
C PHE A 218 6.94 16.80 15.02
N GLU A 219 8.13 17.36 15.06
CA GLU A 219 9.38 16.62 14.88
C GLU A 219 10.02 16.30 16.24
N VAL A 220 9.97 15.03 16.63
CA VAL A 220 10.61 14.57 17.86
C VAL A 220 12.14 14.70 17.73
N GLY A 221 12.76 15.29 18.73
CA GLY A 221 14.17 15.70 18.72
C GLY A 221 14.36 17.18 18.40
N LYS A 222 13.32 17.87 17.90
CA LYS A 222 13.32 19.30 17.63
C LYS A 222 12.24 20.03 18.45
N ASP A 223 10.97 19.60 18.30
CA ASP A 223 9.84 20.24 18.99
C ASP A 223 9.66 19.71 20.42
N ALA A 224 10.06 18.47 20.68
CA ALA A 224 10.22 17.89 22.00
C ALA A 224 11.29 16.79 21.97
N THR A 225 11.96 16.62 23.10
CA THR A 225 12.89 15.52 23.30
C THR A 225 12.16 14.21 23.61
N LEU A 226 12.82 13.07 23.41
CA LEU A 226 12.28 11.78 23.80
C LEU A 226 12.01 11.69 25.30
N ASP A 227 12.84 12.33 26.13
CA ASP A 227 12.68 12.32 27.59
C ASP A 227 11.50 13.17 28.08
N GLU A 228 11.14 14.23 27.35
CA GLU A 228 9.89 14.97 27.59
C GLU A 228 8.68 14.10 27.27
N LEU A 229 8.67 13.42 26.12
CA LEU A 229 7.57 12.51 25.75
C LEU A 229 7.43 11.32 26.73
N LYS A 230 8.54 10.81 27.30
CA LYS A 230 8.50 9.78 28.34
C LYS A 230 7.85 10.25 29.65
N LYS A 231 7.78 11.56 29.90
CA LYS A 231 7.06 12.11 31.05
C LYS A 231 5.56 12.26 30.77
N GLU A 232 5.19 12.40 29.49
CA GLU A 232 3.80 12.56 29.08
C GLU A 232 3.08 11.21 28.88
N HIS A 233 3.83 10.13 28.60
CA HIS A 233 3.29 8.82 28.23
C HIS A 233 3.88 7.69 29.09
N ASP A 234 3.05 6.70 29.42
CA ASP A 234 3.47 5.49 30.12
C ASP A 234 4.36 4.59 29.25
N ALA A 235 4.20 4.67 27.93
CA ALA A 235 5.04 3.95 26.97
C ALA A 235 5.17 4.73 25.65
N ILE A 236 6.28 4.50 24.94
CA ILE A 236 6.55 5.10 23.63
C ILE A 236 6.92 4.00 22.63
N LEU A 237 6.29 4.03 21.46
CA LEU A 237 6.67 3.27 20.28
C LEU A 237 7.38 4.18 19.28
N ILE A 238 8.54 3.76 18.78
CA ILE A 238 9.25 4.42 17.68
C ILE A 238 8.96 3.66 16.38
N ALA A 239 8.24 4.31 15.45
CA ALA A 239 7.78 3.75 14.18
C ALA A 239 8.08 4.69 13.01
N THR A 240 9.26 5.31 13.00
CA THR A 240 9.67 6.39 12.10
C THR A 240 9.97 5.95 10.66
N GLY A 241 10.03 4.64 10.39
CA GLY A 241 10.43 4.12 9.08
C GLY A 241 11.91 4.36 8.76
N VAL A 242 12.28 4.21 7.48
CA VAL A 242 13.65 4.39 6.99
C VAL A 242 13.64 5.46 5.89
N TYR A 243 14.16 6.63 6.23
CA TYR A 243 14.21 7.78 5.30
C TYR A 243 15.61 8.09 4.76
N LYS A 244 16.67 7.61 5.43
CA LYS A 244 18.03 7.82 4.94
C LYS A 244 18.23 6.97 3.68
N PRO A 245 18.50 7.61 2.51
CA PRO A 245 18.75 6.86 1.28
C PRO A 245 20.06 6.07 1.39
N ARG A 246 20.14 4.98 0.64
CA ARG A 246 21.43 4.33 0.41
C ARG A 246 22.20 5.15 -0.62
N GLU A 247 23.41 5.50 -0.29
CA GLU A 247 24.32 6.18 -1.21
C GLU A 247 24.83 5.19 -2.27
N ILE A 248 25.01 5.68 -3.49
CA ILE A 248 25.62 4.91 -4.56
C ILE A 248 27.04 5.49 -4.71
N ASP A 249 28.04 4.68 -4.36
CA ASP A 249 29.45 5.05 -4.51
C ASP A 249 29.91 4.75 -5.95
N ILE A 250 29.67 5.71 -6.84
CA ILE A 250 30.12 5.68 -8.22
C ILE A 250 30.64 7.07 -8.61
N LYS A 251 31.59 7.12 -9.55
CA LYS A 251 32.07 8.38 -10.08
C LYS A 251 30.95 9.21 -10.68
N GLY A 252 30.78 10.43 -10.21
CA GLY A 252 29.77 11.37 -10.67
C GLY A 252 28.47 11.33 -9.86
N SER A 253 28.40 10.58 -8.75
CA SER A 253 27.22 10.59 -7.86
C SER A 253 26.98 11.94 -7.18
N ASP A 254 27.97 12.82 -7.22
CA ASP A 254 27.98 14.20 -6.73
C ASP A 254 27.55 15.24 -7.77
N LEU A 255 27.30 14.82 -9.01
CA LEU A 255 26.84 15.72 -10.06
C LEU A 255 25.43 16.26 -9.80
N GLY A 256 25.14 17.43 -10.38
CA GLY A 256 23.79 18.01 -10.33
C GLY A 256 22.73 17.14 -11.02
N ASN A 257 21.47 17.36 -10.66
CA ASN A 257 20.30 16.63 -11.18
C ASN A 257 20.24 15.14 -10.81
N ILE A 258 20.93 14.74 -9.75
CA ILE A 258 20.82 13.41 -9.14
C ILE A 258 20.06 13.57 -7.82
N PHE A 259 18.94 12.88 -7.69
CA PHE A 259 18.04 13.00 -6.55
C PHE A 259 17.69 11.65 -5.95
N PRO A 260 17.53 11.55 -4.62
CA PRO A 260 16.96 10.40 -3.98
C PRO A 260 15.52 10.14 -4.46
N ALA A 261 15.18 8.88 -4.70
CA ALA A 261 13.86 8.48 -5.18
C ALA A 261 12.70 9.03 -4.30
N MET A 262 12.88 8.99 -2.98
CA MET A 262 11.84 9.45 -2.06
C MET A 262 11.61 10.97 -2.12
N GLU A 263 12.61 11.75 -2.45
CA GLU A 263 12.46 13.20 -2.64
C GLU A 263 11.60 13.49 -3.89
N PHE A 264 11.86 12.78 -4.98
CA PHE A 264 11.08 12.89 -6.21
C PHE A 264 9.62 12.44 -6.01
N LEU A 265 9.40 11.28 -5.38
CA LEU A 265 8.06 10.74 -5.13
C LEU A 265 7.27 11.62 -4.14
N THR A 266 7.89 12.08 -3.06
CA THR A 266 7.25 12.97 -2.09
C THR A 266 6.83 14.28 -2.74
N THR A 267 7.71 14.88 -3.56
CA THR A 267 7.40 16.10 -4.33
C THR A 267 6.23 15.90 -5.27
N SER A 268 6.22 14.79 -6.02
CA SER A 268 5.13 14.45 -6.93
C SER A 268 3.80 14.23 -6.20
N ASN A 269 3.81 13.48 -5.09
CA ASN A 269 2.60 13.22 -4.30
C ASN A 269 2.06 14.49 -3.65
N LYS A 270 2.91 15.36 -3.10
CA LYS A 270 2.50 16.66 -2.56
C LYS A 270 1.84 17.52 -3.63
N LYS A 271 2.42 17.57 -4.84
CA LYS A 271 1.81 18.28 -5.98
C LYS A 271 0.45 17.70 -6.34
N GLY A 272 0.30 16.37 -6.36
CA GLY A 272 -0.97 15.68 -6.59
C GLY A 272 -2.03 15.97 -5.53
N LEU A 273 -1.61 16.24 -4.28
CA LEU A 273 -2.47 16.63 -3.17
C LEU A 273 -2.83 18.14 -3.18
N GLY A 274 -2.37 18.89 -4.19
CA GLY A 274 -2.69 20.32 -4.36
C GLY A 274 -1.73 21.27 -3.66
N ASP A 275 -0.62 20.76 -3.10
CA ASP A 275 0.35 21.61 -2.42
C ASP A 275 1.16 22.46 -3.42
N LYS A 276 1.61 23.62 -2.98
CA LYS A 276 2.65 24.38 -3.67
C LYS A 276 4.01 23.77 -3.32
N VAL A 277 4.72 23.25 -4.31
CA VAL A 277 6.01 22.61 -4.13
C VAL A 277 7.05 23.29 -5.02
N GLU A 278 7.91 24.11 -4.42
CA GLU A 278 8.88 24.94 -5.15
C GLU A 278 9.74 24.10 -6.11
N ASN A 279 10.32 23.00 -5.64
CA ASN A 279 11.16 22.11 -6.45
C ASN A 279 10.44 21.46 -7.63
N PHE A 280 9.11 21.33 -7.56
CA PHE A 280 8.32 20.88 -8.70
C PHE A 280 8.04 22.02 -9.68
N GLU A 281 7.70 23.20 -9.17
CA GLU A 281 7.29 24.35 -9.98
C GLU A 281 8.45 24.98 -10.73
N ASN A 282 9.64 25.04 -10.12
CA ASN A 282 10.87 25.52 -10.77
C ASN A 282 11.49 24.47 -11.71
N GLY A 283 10.91 23.26 -11.79
CA GLY A 283 11.35 22.19 -12.68
C GLY A 283 12.47 21.31 -12.11
N THR A 284 12.99 21.54 -10.91
CA THR A 284 14.08 20.73 -10.33
C THR A 284 13.66 19.27 -10.16
N LEU A 285 12.54 19.03 -9.50
CA LEU A 285 11.96 17.68 -9.27
C LEU A 285 10.69 17.45 -10.11
N ASN A 286 10.70 17.90 -11.34
CA ASN A 286 9.64 17.66 -12.33
C ASN A 286 10.29 17.06 -13.58
N ALA A 287 9.81 15.87 -13.98
CA ALA A 287 10.35 15.12 -15.10
C ALA A 287 9.92 15.63 -16.49
N LYS A 288 9.02 16.62 -16.55
CA LYS A 288 8.47 17.11 -17.81
C LYS A 288 9.58 17.51 -18.80
N ASP A 289 9.48 17.00 -20.02
CA ASP A 289 10.39 17.27 -21.14
C ASP A 289 11.88 16.86 -20.88
N LYS A 290 12.14 16.04 -19.85
CA LYS A 290 13.50 15.57 -19.50
C LYS A 290 13.73 14.12 -19.91
N ASN A 291 14.99 13.76 -20.10
CA ASN A 291 15.44 12.39 -20.16
C ASN A 291 15.71 11.91 -18.75
N VAL A 292 14.94 10.93 -18.28
CA VAL A 292 14.99 10.43 -16.91
C VAL A 292 15.64 9.07 -16.88
N VAL A 293 16.59 8.88 -15.97
CA VAL A 293 17.22 7.59 -15.68
C VAL A 293 16.99 7.28 -14.21
N VAL A 294 16.43 6.11 -13.93
CA VAL A 294 16.26 5.61 -12.56
C VAL A 294 17.20 4.43 -12.35
N ILE A 295 18.04 4.52 -11.33
CA ILE A 295 18.96 3.43 -10.95
C ILE A 295 18.35 2.62 -9.83
N GLY A 296 17.96 1.38 -10.13
CA GLY A 296 17.34 0.45 -9.19
C GLY A 296 16.32 -0.45 -9.86
N GLY A 297 16.00 -1.59 -9.25
CA GLY A 297 15.07 -2.58 -9.78
C GLY A 297 13.95 -2.97 -8.80
N GLY A 298 13.76 -2.21 -7.72
CA GLY A 298 12.71 -2.45 -6.72
C GLY A 298 11.42 -1.68 -7.03
N ASP A 299 10.37 -1.92 -6.23
CA ASP A 299 9.08 -1.24 -6.38
C ASP A 299 9.20 0.28 -6.36
N THR A 300 10.10 0.84 -5.53
CA THR A 300 10.38 2.29 -5.52
C THR A 300 10.90 2.79 -6.86
N ALA A 301 11.74 2.01 -7.55
CA ALA A 301 12.23 2.37 -8.88
C ALA A 301 11.07 2.34 -9.90
N MET A 302 10.20 1.32 -9.83
CA MET A 302 8.99 1.24 -10.68
C MET A 302 8.05 2.43 -10.42
N ASP A 303 7.90 2.84 -9.18
CA ASP A 303 7.13 4.02 -8.80
C ASP A 303 7.73 5.31 -9.42
N CYS A 304 9.06 5.45 -9.40
CA CYS A 304 9.74 6.61 -10.00
C CYS A 304 9.60 6.65 -11.52
N VAL A 305 9.88 5.55 -12.23
CA VAL A 305 9.82 5.54 -13.71
C VAL A 305 8.39 5.80 -14.19
N ARG A 306 7.40 5.17 -13.57
CA ARG A 306 5.99 5.35 -13.93
C ARG A 306 5.46 6.75 -13.57
N THR A 307 5.96 7.36 -12.50
CA THR A 307 5.69 8.75 -12.15
C THR A 307 6.30 9.69 -13.20
N ALA A 308 7.53 9.44 -13.64
CA ALA A 308 8.19 10.25 -14.66
C ALA A 308 7.44 10.20 -16.01
N VAL A 309 6.93 9.03 -16.42
CA VAL A 309 6.06 8.90 -17.62
C VAL A 309 4.85 9.82 -17.49
N ARG A 310 4.13 9.79 -16.35
CA ARG A 310 2.94 10.62 -16.10
C ARG A 310 3.25 12.11 -16.03
N GLN A 311 4.46 12.46 -15.60
CA GLN A 311 4.93 13.85 -15.64
C GLN A 311 5.39 14.29 -17.06
N LYS A 312 5.20 13.44 -18.09
CA LYS A 312 5.55 13.74 -19.48
C LYS A 312 7.06 13.90 -19.69
N ALA A 313 7.83 13.00 -19.12
CA ALA A 313 9.25 12.87 -19.47
C ALA A 313 9.43 12.56 -20.96
N LYS A 314 10.48 13.08 -21.57
CA LYS A 314 10.83 12.83 -22.98
C LYS A 314 11.25 11.38 -23.22
N SER A 315 12.00 10.82 -22.27
CA SER A 315 12.36 9.40 -22.23
C SER A 315 12.53 8.96 -20.78
N VAL A 316 12.25 7.68 -20.50
CA VAL A 316 12.41 7.10 -19.16
C VAL A 316 13.11 5.76 -19.28
N LYS A 317 14.24 5.62 -18.59
CA LYS A 317 15.03 4.39 -18.54
C LYS A 317 15.22 3.90 -17.12
N CYS A 318 15.09 2.57 -16.95
CA CYS A 318 15.39 1.90 -15.70
C CYS A 318 16.70 1.13 -15.80
N LEU A 319 17.68 1.49 -15.00
CA LEU A 319 18.97 0.80 -14.99
C LEU A 319 19.06 -0.09 -13.76
N TYR A 320 19.19 -1.39 -13.98
CA TYR A 320 19.39 -2.35 -12.92
C TYR A 320 20.66 -3.18 -13.14
N ARG A 321 21.40 -3.46 -12.07
CA ARG A 321 22.72 -4.12 -12.15
C ARG A 321 22.67 -5.61 -12.52
N ARG A 322 21.50 -6.23 -12.50
CA ARG A 322 21.26 -7.61 -12.89
C ARG A 322 20.24 -7.67 -14.02
N ASP A 323 19.84 -8.85 -14.41
CA ASP A 323 18.78 -9.08 -15.39
C ASP A 323 17.38 -8.82 -14.81
N LYS A 324 16.39 -8.85 -15.68
CA LYS A 324 14.98 -8.63 -15.35
C LYS A 324 14.43 -9.65 -14.35
N GLU A 325 14.84 -10.92 -14.47
CA GLU A 325 14.36 -12.03 -13.63
C GLU A 325 14.78 -11.85 -12.17
N ASN A 326 15.92 -11.19 -11.95
CA ASN A 326 16.46 -10.90 -10.63
C ASN A 326 16.06 -9.51 -10.08
N MET A 327 15.14 -8.80 -10.73
CA MET A 327 14.64 -7.53 -10.20
C MET A 327 13.89 -7.76 -8.88
N PRO A 328 14.17 -6.98 -7.81
CA PRO A 328 13.46 -7.12 -6.54
C PRO A 328 12.05 -6.50 -6.53
N GLY A 329 11.67 -5.76 -7.55
CA GLY A 329 10.31 -5.24 -7.73
C GLY A 329 9.30 -6.35 -8.06
N SER A 330 8.02 -6.12 -7.75
CA SER A 330 6.94 -7.02 -8.14
C SER A 330 6.91 -7.19 -9.65
N ALA A 331 6.80 -8.43 -10.14
CA ALA A 331 6.74 -8.73 -11.56
C ALA A 331 5.60 -7.97 -12.26
N ARG A 332 4.48 -7.78 -11.55
CA ARG A 332 3.34 -6.99 -12.01
C ARG A 332 3.70 -5.52 -12.24
N GLU A 333 4.48 -4.92 -11.34
CA GLU A 333 4.88 -3.51 -11.45
C GLU A 333 5.93 -3.30 -12.56
N VAL A 334 6.83 -4.26 -12.74
CA VAL A 334 7.78 -4.26 -13.87
C VAL A 334 7.03 -4.32 -15.20
N ALA A 335 6.08 -5.25 -15.33
CA ALA A 335 5.25 -5.36 -16.54
C ALA A 335 4.42 -4.08 -16.80
N ASN A 336 3.87 -3.46 -15.76
CA ASN A 336 3.14 -2.20 -15.89
C ASN A 336 4.05 -1.05 -16.38
N ALA A 337 5.31 -0.99 -15.93
CA ALA A 337 6.28 0.01 -16.38
C ALA A 337 6.63 -0.17 -17.87
N GLU A 338 6.86 -1.41 -18.30
CA GLU A 338 7.12 -1.74 -19.71
C GLU A 338 5.93 -1.41 -20.63
N GLU A 339 4.70 -1.79 -20.22
CA GLU A 339 3.49 -1.42 -20.94
C GLU A 339 3.34 0.11 -21.08
N GLU A 340 3.83 0.88 -20.11
CA GLU A 340 3.78 2.34 -20.09
C GLU A 340 4.94 2.98 -20.89
N GLY A 341 5.83 2.18 -21.50
CA GLY A 341 6.91 2.64 -22.39
C GLY A 341 8.23 2.96 -21.69
N VAL A 342 8.47 2.40 -20.50
CA VAL A 342 9.76 2.48 -19.81
C VAL A 342 10.75 1.51 -20.47
N GLU A 343 11.96 1.96 -20.75
CA GLU A 343 13.07 1.18 -21.30
C GLU A 343 13.97 0.59 -20.19
#